data_c704bed888ad48b4975b098623fa536f
#
_entry.id   c704bed888ad48b4975b098623fa536f
#
_cell.length_a   1.000
_cell.length_b   1.000
_cell.length_c   1.000
_cell.angle_alpha   90.00
_cell.angle_beta   90.00
_cell.angle_gamma   90.00
#
_symmetry.space_group_name_H-M   'P 1'
#
loop_
_entity.id
_entity.type
_entity.pdbx_description
1 polymer ?
#
loop_
_entity_poly.entity_id
_entity_poly.type
_entity_poly.pdbx_seq_one_letter_code
_entity_poly.pdbx_strand_id
1 'polypeptide(L)'
;MPEYSTQVVIAAPPERVWAILVDGSRYAEWNPEIFRIDGNLTAGARITAQVRLGSGATRRVPMRVTELAAPTRMVWVGGLPFGLFVGRRTYTVGPAAGGTEFRLHLDMVGPLSGLIGTSVGNRQPEIDSFAAGLKREAERRA
;
A
#
# COMPACT_ATOMS: atom_id res chain seq x y z
N MET A 1 18.68 5.14 -3.02
CA MET A 1 17.66 4.35 -2.33
C MET A 1 16.35 4.54 -3.04
N PRO A 2 15.72 3.47 -3.56
CA PRO A 2 14.43 3.61 -4.22
C PRO A 2 13.37 4.10 -3.26
N GLU A 3 12.70 5.14 -3.64
CA GLU A 3 11.65 5.76 -2.84
C GLU A 3 10.57 6.29 -3.78
N TYR A 4 9.32 5.95 -3.49
CA TYR A 4 8.19 6.34 -4.31
C TYR A 4 7.07 6.86 -3.43
N SER A 5 6.31 7.81 -3.94
CA SER A 5 5.13 8.30 -3.21
C SER A 5 4.04 8.72 -4.18
N THR A 6 2.81 8.67 -3.69
CA THR A 6 1.65 9.17 -4.43
C THR A 6 0.69 9.80 -3.44
N GLN A 7 -0.13 10.71 -3.95
CA GLN A 7 -1.08 11.47 -3.15
C GLN A 7 -2.29 11.79 -4.00
N VAL A 8 -3.48 11.59 -3.43
CA VAL A 8 -4.74 11.94 -4.11
C VAL A 8 -5.70 12.55 -3.10
N VAL A 9 -6.60 13.39 -3.59
CA VAL A 9 -7.74 13.88 -2.82
C VAL A 9 -8.97 13.09 -3.25
N ILE A 10 -9.67 12.53 -2.28
CA ILE A 10 -10.81 11.64 -2.48
C ILE A 10 -12.06 12.34 -1.97
N ALA A 11 -13.11 12.42 -2.80
CA ALA A 11 -14.39 13.04 -2.43
C ALA A 11 -15.23 12.06 -1.59
N ALA A 12 -14.71 11.71 -0.41
CA ALA A 12 -15.35 10.82 0.55
C ALA A 12 -14.79 11.12 1.94
N PRO A 13 -15.54 10.83 3.01
CA PRO A 13 -15.04 11.05 4.38
C PRO A 13 -13.85 10.15 4.71
N PRO A 14 -12.93 10.58 5.59
CA PRO A 14 -11.77 9.77 5.98
C PRO A 14 -12.14 8.38 6.49
N GLU A 15 -13.22 8.25 7.23
CA GLU A 15 -13.66 6.97 7.79
C GLU A 15 -14.02 5.96 6.69
N ARG A 16 -14.63 6.43 5.60
CA ARG A 16 -14.95 5.56 4.46
C ARG A 16 -13.70 5.10 3.75
N VAL A 17 -12.78 6.04 3.50
CA VAL A 17 -11.50 5.71 2.86
C VAL A 17 -10.74 4.70 3.70
N TRP A 18 -10.70 4.92 5.01
CA TRP A 18 -10.02 4.02 5.94
C TRP A 18 -10.64 2.62 5.94
N ALA A 19 -11.98 2.54 5.97
CA ALA A 19 -12.68 1.25 5.99
C ALA A 19 -12.37 0.41 4.75
N ILE A 20 -12.23 1.04 3.60
CA ILE A 20 -11.84 0.36 2.35
C ILE A 20 -10.38 -0.08 2.41
N LEU A 21 -9.51 0.79 2.90
CA LEU A 21 -8.07 0.56 2.97
C LEU A 21 -7.71 -0.64 3.86
N VAL A 22 -8.41 -0.81 4.97
CA VAL A 22 -8.10 -1.90 5.93
C VAL A 22 -8.88 -3.20 5.65
N ASP A 23 -9.76 -3.21 4.68
CA ASP A 23 -10.49 -4.41 4.29
C ASP A 23 -9.72 -5.15 3.18
N GLY A 24 -8.68 -5.86 3.57
CA GLY A 24 -7.84 -6.59 2.62
C GLY A 24 -8.57 -7.69 1.87
N SER A 25 -9.66 -8.22 2.44
CA SER A 25 -10.45 -9.28 1.80
C SER A 25 -11.13 -8.84 0.50
N ARG A 26 -11.31 -7.53 0.31
CA ARG A 26 -11.99 -6.97 -0.85
C ARG A 26 -11.06 -6.23 -1.81
N TYR A 27 -9.76 -6.36 -1.66
CA TYR A 27 -8.80 -5.65 -2.52
C TYR A 27 -8.95 -6.01 -4.00
N ALA A 28 -9.34 -7.24 -4.32
CA ALA A 28 -9.54 -7.64 -5.71
C ALA A 28 -10.61 -6.81 -6.43
N GLU A 29 -11.52 -6.19 -5.68
CA GLU A 29 -12.63 -5.43 -6.26
C GLU A 29 -12.20 -4.07 -6.81
N TRP A 30 -11.10 -3.51 -6.29
CA TRP A 30 -10.72 -2.14 -6.65
C TRP A 30 -9.21 -1.92 -6.83
N ASN A 31 -8.36 -2.84 -6.38
CA ASN A 31 -6.93 -2.62 -6.29
C ASN A 31 -6.19 -3.33 -7.42
N PRO A 32 -5.68 -2.59 -8.43
CA PRO A 32 -4.96 -3.22 -9.53
C PRO A 32 -3.54 -3.62 -9.20
N GLU A 33 -2.95 -3.09 -8.12
CA GLU A 33 -1.59 -3.43 -7.72
C GLU A 33 -1.57 -4.66 -6.80
N ILE A 34 -2.28 -4.57 -5.69
CA ILE A 34 -2.36 -5.65 -4.70
C ILE A 34 -3.74 -6.28 -4.82
N PHE A 35 -3.81 -7.38 -5.54
CA PHE A 35 -5.11 -7.97 -5.87
C PHE A 35 -5.61 -8.95 -4.80
N ARG A 36 -4.76 -9.26 -3.81
CA ARG A 36 -5.16 -10.15 -2.72
C ARG A 36 -4.26 -9.94 -1.50
N ILE A 37 -4.87 -9.99 -0.32
CA ILE A 37 -4.17 -10.04 0.96
C ILE A 37 -4.53 -11.36 1.64
N ASP A 38 -3.54 -12.15 1.96
CA ASP A 38 -3.69 -13.34 2.79
C ASP A 38 -3.36 -12.93 4.22
N GLY A 39 -4.29 -13.11 5.15
CA GLY A 39 -4.18 -12.65 6.52
C GLY A 39 -5.09 -11.45 6.77
N ASN A 40 -5.14 -11.01 8.01
CA ASN A 40 -5.97 -9.88 8.45
C ASN A 40 -5.11 -8.65 8.67
N LEU A 41 -5.60 -7.48 8.25
CA LEU A 41 -4.91 -6.21 8.46
C LEU A 41 -5.17 -5.73 9.89
N THR A 42 -4.46 -6.31 10.84
CA THR A 42 -4.50 -5.95 12.25
C THR A 42 -3.09 -5.67 12.74
N ALA A 43 -2.96 -4.87 13.80
CA ALA A 43 -1.65 -4.47 14.32
C ALA A 43 -0.82 -5.71 14.71
N GLY A 44 0.42 -5.77 14.23
CA GLY A 44 1.34 -6.87 14.49
C GLY A 44 1.14 -8.10 13.62
N ALA A 45 0.10 -8.13 12.80
CA ALA A 45 -0.22 -9.31 12.00
C ALA A 45 0.78 -9.52 10.86
N ARG A 46 1.06 -10.79 10.56
CA ARG A 46 1.76 -11.17 9.34
C ARG A 46 0.76 -11.33 8.21
N ILE A 47 1.08 -10.76 7.07
CA ILE A 47 0.25 -10.85 5.87
C ILE A 47 1.10 -11.24 4.68
N THR A 48 0.47 -11.75 3.63
CA THR A 48 1.11 -11.92 2.34
C THR A 48 0.32 -11.13 1.31
N ALA A 49 0.97 -10.13 0.73
CA ALA A 49 0.38 -9.33 -0.34
C ALA A 49 0.68 -10.00 -1.67
N GLN A 50 -0.35 -10.25 -2.47
CA GLN A 50 -0.17 -10.74 -3.83
C GLN A 50 -0.21 -9.55 -4.77
N VAL A 51 0.93 -9.27 -5.39
CA VAL A 51 1.20 -8.02 -6.12
C VAL A 51 1.32 -8.30 -7.60
N ARG A 52 0.73 -7.43 -8.42
CA ARG A 52 0.90 -7.46 -9.88
C ARG A 52 1.93 -6.42 -10.28
N LEU A 53 2.97 -6.87 -10.97
CA LEU A 53 4.02 -6.00 -11.49
C LEU A 53 3.60 -5.40 -12.84
N GLY A 54 4.30 -4.35 -13.25
CA GLY A 54 4.02 -3.69 -14.53
C GLY A 54 4.14 -4.60 -15.75
N SER A 55 4.95 -5.66 -15.65
CA SER A 55 5.08 -6.67 -16.70
C SER A 55 3.89 -7.62 -16.79
N GLY A 56 2.96 -7.57 -15.81
CA GLY A 56 1.87 -8.53 -15.67
C GLY A 56 2.20 -9.73 -14.81
N ALA A 57 3.47 -9.92 -14.45
CA ALA A 57 3.89 -10.96 -13.52
C ALA A 57 3.33 -10.69 -12.12
N THR A 58 3.12 -11.76 -11.36
CA THR A 58 2.63 -11.64 -9.98
C THR A 58 3.68 -12.11 -9.00
N ARG A 59 3.66 -11.52 -7.80
CA ARG A 59 4.55 -11.91 -6.72
C ARG A 59 3.79 -11.98 -5.40
N ARG A 60 4.22 -12.90 -4.56
CA ARG A 60 3.75 -13.02 -3.19
C ARG A 60 4.79 -12.35 -2.30
N VAL A 61 4.38 -11.31 -1.58
CA VAL A 61 5.28 -10.52 -0.75
C VAL A 61 4.86 -10.66 0.70
N PRO A 62 5.60 -11.41 1.52
CA PRO A 62 5.30 -11.48 2.95
C PRO A 62 5.67 -10.17 3.64
N MET A 63 4.78 -9.69 4.48
CA MET A 63 4.94 -8.43 5.19
C MET A 63 4.33 -8.53 6.60
N ARG A 64 4.60 -7.53 7.42
CA ARG A 64 4.00 -7.39 8.75
C ARG A 64 3.38 -6.02 8.87
N VAL A 65 2.19 -5.95 9.44
CA VAL A 65 1.55 -4.68 9.79
C VAL A 65 2.20 -4.19 11.09
N THR A 66 3.15 -3.28 10.98
CA THR A 66 3.91 -2.81 12.13
C THR A 66 3.23 -1.66 12.87
N GLU A 67 2.32 -0.96 12.19
CA GLU A 67 1.58 0.13 12.80
C GLU A 67 0.17 0.17 12.21
N LEU A 68 -0.82 0.36 13.07
CA LEU A 68 -2.21 0.52 12.66
C LEU A 68 -2.88 1.50 13.62
N ALA A 69 -2.89 2.76 13.25
CA ALA A 69 -3.49 3.85 14.02
C ALA A 69 -4.72 4.35 13.28
N ALA A 70 -5.87 3.71 13.54
CA ALA A 70 -7.13 4.05 12.88
C ALA A 70 -7.60 5.46 13.30
N PRO A 71 -8.13 6.25 12.39
CA PRO A 71 -8.29 6.05 10.96
C PRO A 71 -7.24 6.82 10.13
N THR A 72 -6.00 6.91 10.59
CA THR A 72 -5.03 7.87 10.06
C THR A 72 -3.79 7.25 9.44
N ARG A 73 -3.31 6.10 9.95
CA ARG A 73 -2.00 5.61 9.52
C ARG A 73 -1.91 4.09 9.61
N MET A 74 -1.33 3.48 8.59
CA MET A 74 -1.00 2.06 8.57
C MET A 74 0.37 1.89 7.92
N VAL A 75 1.21 1.02 8.50
CA VAL A 75 2.55 0.75 7.97
C VAL A 75 2.73 -0.76 7.82
N TRP A 76 3.18 -1.16 6.63
CA TRP A 76 3.57 -2.56 6.35
C TRP A 76 5.06 -2.59 6.10
N VAL A 77 5.75 -3.58 6.69
CA VAL A 77 7.19 -3.77 6.52
C VAL A 77 7.45 -5.21 6.11
N GLY A 78 8.30 -5.38 5.11
CA GLY A 78 8.77 -6.69 4.67
C GLY A 78 10.20 -6.61 4.19
N GLY A 79 10.82 -7.75 3.90
CA GLY A 79 12.17 -7.77 3.39
C GLY A 79 12.94 -9.01 3.76
N LEU A 80 14.25 -8.89 3.72
CA LEU A 80 15.19 -9.96 4.04
C LEU A 80 15.69 -9.81 5.47
N PRO A 81 16.15 -10.93 6.10
CA PRO A 81 16.63 -10.89 7.47
C PRO A 81 17.88 -10.02 7.62
N PHE A 82 18.18 -9.64 8.87
CA PHE A 82 19.40 -8.90 9.27
C PHE A 82 19.52 -7.52 8.62
N GLY A 83 18.40 -6.92 8.21
CA GLY A 83 18.42 -5.59 7.60
C GLY A 83 19.05 -5.54 6.21
N LEU A 84 19.28 -6.68 5.57
CA LEU A 84 19.84 -6.73 4.21
C LEU A 84 18.96 -6.00 3.20
N PHE A 85 17.65 -6.07 3.40
CA PHE A 85 16.67 -5.32 2.63
C PHE A 85 15.44 -5.11 3.49
N VAL A 86 14.94 -3.88 3.53
CA VAL A 86 13.68 -3.55 4.21
C VAL A 86 12.83 -2.71 3.26
N GLY A 87 11.67 -3.24 2.91
CA GLY A 87 10.65 -2.50 2.17
C GLY A 87 9.57 -2.04 3.12
N ARG A 88 9.20 -0.76 3.05
CA ARG A 88 8.19 -0.17 3.93
C ARG A 88 7.14 0.54 3.10
N ARG A 89 5.88 0.22 3.36
CA ARG A 89 4.74 0.94 2.77
C ARG A 89 4.01 1.67 3.88
N THR A 90 3.92 2.98 3.73
CA THR A 90 3.24 3.84 4.70
C THR A 90 2.00 4.44 4.05
N TYR A 91 0.84 4.18 4.64
CA TYR A 91 -0.44 4.71 4.21
C TYR A 91 -0.91 5.75 5.21
N THR A 92 -1.24 6.94 4.74
CA THR A 92 -1.80 7.99 5.60
C THR A 92 -3.10 8.51 5.03
N VAL A 93 -4.06 8.75 5.93
CA VAL A 93 -5.39 9.24 5.62
C VAL A 93 -5.65 10.45 6.51
N GLY A 94 -6.02 11.56 5.92
CA GLY A 94 -6.28 12.78 6.67
C GLY A 94 -7.34 13.65 6.01
N PRO A 95 -7.89 14.62 6.74
CA PRO A 95 -8.89 15.53 6.18
C PRO A 95 -8.26 16.45 5.14
N ALA A 96 -9.02 16.79 4.13
CA ALA A 96 -8.64 17.75 3.10
C ALA A 96 -9.85 18.53 2.65
N ALA A 97 -9.62 19.67 2.02
CA ALA A 97 -10.70 20.42 1.40
C ALA A 97 -11.35 19.55 0.33
N GLY A 98 -12.66 19.33 0.44
CA GLY A 98 -13.40 18.49 -0.49
C GLY A 98 -13.40 17.00 -0.14
N GLY A 99 -12.86 16.59 1.01
CA GLY A 99 -12.93 15.20 1.46
C GLY A 99 -11.74 14.73 2.23
N THR A 100 -10.93 13.85 1.62
CA THR A 100 -9.83 13.15 2.28
C THR A 100 -8.58 13.20 1.42
N GLU A 101 -7.44 13.46 2.07
CA GLU A 101 -6.14 13.27 1.43
C GLU A 101 -5.61 11.88 1.79
N PHE A 102 -5.30 11.11 0.76
CA PHE A 102 -4.65 9.81 0.89
C PHE A 102 -3.22 9.91 0.36
N ARG A 103 -2.28 9.40 1.14
CA ARG A 103 -0.88 9.30 0.73
C ARG A 103 -0.39 7.86 0.89
N LEU A 104 0.39 7.42 -0.07
CA LEU A 104 1.11 6.15 -0.01
C LEU A 104 2.58 6.43 -0.27
N HIS A 105 3.42 6.02 0.66
CA HIS A 105 4.87 6.16 0.54
C HIS A 105 5.50 4.78 0.60
N LEU A 106 6.35 4.48 -0.38
CA LEU A 106 7.09 3.23 -0.46
C LEU A 106 8.57 3.53 -0.43
N ASP A 107 9.29 3.00 0.56
CA ASP A 107 10.75 3.12 0.59
C ASP A 107 11.41 1.77 0.76
N MET A 108 12.62 1.66 0.21
CA MET A 108 13.44 0.46 0.26
C MET A 108 14.82 0.84 0.76
N VAL A 109 15.24 0.20 1.86
CA VAL A 109 16.52 0.48 2.50
C VAL A 109 17.31 -0.80 2.71
N GLY A 110 18.59 -0.67 3.06
CA GLY A 110 19.49 -1.79 3.30
C GLY A 110 20.49 -1.99 2.16
N PRO A 111 21.57 -2.76 2.40
CA PRO A 111 22.64 -2.91 1.41
C PRO A 111 22.20 -3.54 0.09
N LEU A 112 21.12 -4.33 0.09
CA LEU A 112 20.61 -4.95 -1.14
C LEU A 112 19.48 -4.15 -1.79
N SER A 113 19.14 -2.96 -1.26
CA SER A 113 18.00 -2.18 -1.76
C SER A 113 18.15 -1.76 -3.22
N GLY A 114 19.36 -1.40 -3.65
CA GLY A 114 19.61 -1.04 -5.04
C GLY A 114 19.42 -2.20 -6.00
N LEU A 115 19.91 -3.38 -5.63
CA LEU A 115 19.79 -4.59 -6.45
C LEU A 115 18.33 -5.02 -6.57
N ILE A 116 17.61 -5.06 -5.45
CA ILE A 116 16.20 -5.46 -5.43
C ILE A 116 15.35 -4.42 -6.14
N GLY A 117 15.62 -3.14 -5.93
CA GLY A 117 14.92 -2.07 -6.62
C GLY A 117 15.06 -2.17 -8.14
N THR A 118 16.25 -2.51 -8.63
CA THR A 118 16.46 -2.74 -10.06
C THR A 118 15.65 -3.95 -10.55
N SER A 119 15.61 -5.02 -9.75
CA SER A 119 14.89 -6.24 -10.10
C SER A 119 13.38 -6.03 -10.21
N VAL A 120 12.77 -5.25 -9.30
CA VAL A 120 11.32 -5.01 -9.30
C VAL A 120 10.92 -3.87 -10.25
N GLY A 121 11.88 -3.05 -10.70
CA GLY A 121 11.64 -1.94 -11.61
C GLY A 121 10.99 -0.73 -10.96
N ASN A 122 10.49 0.18 -11.80
CA ASN A 122 9.85 1.41 -11.34
C ASN A 122 8.47 1.10 -10.76
N ARG A 123 8.31 1.39 -9.47
CA ARG A 123 7.06 1.09 -8.74
C ARG A 123 6.05 2.24 -8.78
N GLN A 124 6.41 3.38 -9.37
CA GLN A 124 5.52 4.55 -9.39
C GLN A 124 4.17 4.27 -10.07
N PRO A 125 4.13 3.65 -11.27
CA PRO A 125 2.84 3.37 -11.89
C PRO A 125 1.93 2.49 -11.03
N GLU A 126 2.49 1.52 -10.31
CA GLU A 126 1.71 0.60 -9.49
C GLU A 126 1.12 1.30 -8.27
N ILE A 127 1.91 2.12 -7.56
CA ILE A 127 1.36 2.83 -6.40
C ILE A 127 0.36 3.91 -6.83
N ASP A 128 0.57 4.52 -7.99
CA ASP A 128 -0.42 5.46 -8.55
C ASP A 128 -1.73 4.74 -8.85
N SER A 129 -1.67 3.52 -9.37
CA SER A 129 -2.86 2.73 -9.66
C SER A 129 -3.59 2.30 -8.38
N PHE A 130 -2.84 2.03 -7.31
CA PHE A 130 -3.42 1.75 -6.00
C PHE A 130 -4.25 2.95 -5.52
N ALA A 131 -3.65 4.14 -5.54
CA ALA A 131 -4.33 5.36 -5.09
C ALA A 131 -5.55 5.68 -5.96
N ALA A 132 -5.44 5.53 -7.27
CA ALA A 132 -6.55 5.77 -8.19
C ALA A 132 -7.70 4.78 -7.97
N GLY A 133 -7.37 3.51 -7.72
CA GLY A 133 -8.37 2.49 -7.41
C GLY A 133 -9.10 2.77 -6.12
N LEU A 134 -8.36 3.16 -5.07
CA LEU A 134 -8.95 3.52 -3.78
C LEU A 134 -9.89 4.72 -3.92
N LYS A 135 -9.45 5.75 -4.63
CA LYS A 135 -10.27 6.94 -4.89
C LYS A 135 -11.56 6.56 -5.60
N ARG A 136 -11.48 5.79 -6.65
CA ARG A 136 -12.63 5.37 -7.44
C ARG A 136 -13.62 4.57 -6.59
N GLU A 137 -13.12 3.65 -5.77
CA GLU A 137 -13.98 2.82 -4.92
C GLU A 137 -14.66 3.64 -3.83
N ALA A 138 -13.92 4.53 -3.17
CA ALA A 138 -14.47 5.36 -2.11
C ALA A 138 -15.54 6.32 -2.62
N GLU A 139 -15.31 6.89 -3.79
CA GLU A 139 -16.28 7.82 -4.40
C GLU A 139 -17.51 7.08 -4.93
N ARG A 140 -17.35 5.84 -5.40
CA ARG A 140 -18.45 5.01 -5.87
C ARG A 140 -19.40 4.61 -4.74
N ARG A 141 -18.88 4.43 -3.53
CA ARG A 141 -19.68 4.03 -2.36
C ARG A 141 -20.44 5.20 -1.72
N ALA A 142 -20.38 6.36 -2.34
CA ALA A 142 -21.03 7.56 -1.80
C ALA A 142 -22.55 7.40 -1.67
#